data_e227969c1d0cc26f8160bdac29fbaa12
#
_entry.id   e227969c1d0cc26f8160bdac29fbaa12
#
_cell.length_a   1.000
_cell.length_b   1.000
_cell.length_c   1.000
_cell.angle_alpha   90.00
_cell.angle_beta   90.00
_cell.angle_gamma   90.00
#
_symmetry.space_group_name_H-M   'P 1'
#
loop_
_entity.id
_entity.type
_entity.pdbx_description
1 polymer ?
#
loop_
_entity_poly.entity_id
_entity_poly.type
_entity_poly.pdbx_seq_one_letter_code
_entity_poly.pdbx_strand_id
1 'polypeptide(L)'
;IEQTEKEIFRVDNFANNFTIPWGMAFLPDSNLLVSDKSGYLWLIDYQKKTKKQIYNMPKVKDRGQGGLLDVQIHPNFINNNYIYIGFTDYIKNKQNRTFTSIIRGTLEKYQLTNQKVIYKADDNFYDTKIVHYGTRIVFDKDNYLYFSIGDRGKRDQAQLLNFPNGKIHRLYDDGAIPEDNPFFNSSNAIKSIWTYGNRNPQGLAIHPITLILYETEHGPKGGDELNILQSGKNYGWPEITYGKNYSGTTITKFTHKEGMEQPILHWTPSIAVCGIDFYDKKLFKSWENNLLVTSLKFEKLYRYEINTNKIINQEMIYNPGSRIRDVETGPDGYIYL
;
A
#
# COMPACT_ATOMS: atom_id res chain seq x y z
N ILE A 1 27.61 -6.83 -6.36
CA ILE A 1 27.15 -6.71 -7.77
C ILE A 1 26.15 -7.83 -7.98
N GLU A 2 24.98 -7.47 -8.45
CA GLU A 2 23.91 -8.38 -8.82
C GLU A 2 23.81 -8.45 -10.34
N GLN A 3 23.51 -9.62 -10.87
CA GLN A 3 23.28 -9.85 -12.29
C GLN A 3 21.91 -10.45 -12.51
N THR A 4 21.17 -9.86 -13.40
CA THR A 4 19.84 -10.31 -13.83
C THR A 4 19.87 -10.68 -15.31
N GLU A 5 18.71 -11.08 -15.85
CA GLU A 5 18.61 -11.41 -17.29
C GLU A 5 18.99 -10.24 -18.21
N LYS A 6 18.69 -9.00 -17.80
CA LYS A 6 18.79 -7.83 -18.66
C LYS A 6 19.71 -6.72 -18.11
N GLU A 7 20.02 -6.71 -16.81
CA GLU A 7 20.75 -5.62 -16.16
C GLU A 7 21.80 -6.15 -15.19
N ILE A 8 22.87 -5.38 -15.00
CA ILE A 8 23.89 -5.59 -13.97
C ILE A 8 23.90 -4.35 -13.10
N PHE A 9 23.78 -4.50 -11.79
CA PHE A 9 23.72 -3.39 -10.86
C PHE A 9 24.45 -3.66 -9.54
N ARG A 10 24.67 -2.60 -8.78
CA ARG A 10 25.21 -2.65 -7.44
C ARG A 10 24.15 -2.21 -6.45
N VAL A 11 24.13 -2.87 -5.31
CA VAL A 11 23.30 -2.46 -4.17
C VAL A 11 24.18 -1.78 -3.14
N ASP A 12 23.78 -0.60 -2.73
CA ASP A 12 24.45 0.20 -1.71
C ASP A 12 23.48 0.54 -0.56
N ASN A 13 24.01 0.65 0.65
CA ASN A 13 23.21 1.12 1.78
C ASN A 13 23.01 2.64 1.66
N PHE A 14 21.75 3.08 1.54
CA PHE A 14 21.41 4.49 1.43
C PHE A 14 21.22 5.17 2.79
N ALA A 15 20.52 4.50 3.71
CA ALA A 15 20.26 4.98 5.08
C ALA A 15 20.05 3.80 6.02
N ASN A 16 20.26 4.00 7.31
CA ASN A 16 20.18 2.94 8.31
C ASN A 16 19.57 3.40 9.65
N ASN A 17 19.58 2.51 10.65
CA ASN A 17 19.09 2.77 12.02
C ASN A 17 17.59 3.09 12.07
N PHE A 18 16.77 2.41 11.29
CA PHE A 18 15.32 2.36 11.44
C PHE A 18 14.92 1.21 12.36
N THR A 19 13.79 1.35 13.03
CA THR A 19 13.22 0.23 13.81
C THR A 19 12.50 -0.75 12.91
N ILE A 20 11.48 -0.27 12.21
CA ILE A 20 10.75 -1.01 11.17
C ILE A 20 10.32 0.02 10.10
N PRO A 21 11.16 0.29 9.08
CA PRO A 21 10.75 1.18 7.98
C PRO A 21 9.57 0.53 7.26
N TRP A 22 8.55 1.34 6.95
CA TRP A 22 7.31 0.80 6.42
C TRP A 22 6.95 1.34 5.04
N GLY A 23 6.93 2.63 4.84
CA GLY A 23 6.63 3.30 3.57
C GLY A 23 7.63 4.40 3.27
N MET A 24 7.78 4.74 1.99
CA MET A 24 8.71 5.74 1.50
C MET A 24 8.04 6.68 0.50
N ALA A 25 8.51 7.94 0.42
CA ALA A 25 8.11 8.86 -0.63
C ALA A 25 9.21 9.87 -0.91
N PHE A 26 9.59 10.05 -2.17
CA PHE A 26 10.55 11.08 -2.56
C PHE A 26 9.91 12.45 -2.62
N LEU A 27 10.62 13.46 -2.11
CA LEU A 27 10.31 14.86 -2.32
C LEU A 27 10.90 15.35 -3.66
N PRO A 28 10.37 16.44 -4.25
CA PRO A 28 10.90 16.97 -5.51
C PRO A 28 12.38 17.40 -5.46
N ASP A 29 12.91 17.68 -4.27
CA ASP A 29 14.33 17.99 -4.04
C ASP A 29 15.21 16.74 -3.87
N SER A 30 14.68 15.56 -4.18
CA SER A 30 15.29 14.24 -4.02
C SER A 30 15.46 13.76 -2.57
N ASN A 31 15.11 14.53 -1.56
CA ASN A 31 15.07 14.03 -0.20
C ASN A 31 14.00 12.93 -0.05
N LEU A 32 14.23 11.99 0.85
CA LEU A 32 13.35 10.83 1.02
C LEU A 32 12.65 10.87 2.39
N LEU A 33 11.33 10.80 2.37
CA LEU A 33 10.54 10.52 3.57
C LEU A 33 10.50 9.01 3.81
N VAL A 34 10.72 8.60 5.05
CA VAL A 34 10.59 7.20 5.47
C VAL A 34 9.74 7.14 6.74
N SER A 35 8.61 6.47 6.68
CA SER A 35 7.80 6.16 7.85
C SER A 35 8.39 4.98 8.60
N ASP A 36 8.48 5.09 9.93
CA ASP A 36 8.85 3.98 10.82
C ASP A 36 7.62 3.57 11.63
N LYS A 37 7.31 2.31 11.61
CA LYS A 37 6.11 1.73 12.26
C LYS A 37 5.96 2.15 13.72
N SER A 38 7.06 2.44 14.41
CA SER A 38 7.09 2.91 15.79
C SER A 38 6.49 4.31 16.02
N GLY A 39 6.10 5.01 14.95
CA GLY A 39 5.47 6.33 15.02
C GLY A 39 6.37 7.49 14.60
N TYR A 40 7.55 7.22 14.10
CA TYR A 40 8.47 8.25 13.60
C TYR A 40 8.35 8.39 12.09
N LEU A 41 8.40 9.63 11.62
CA LEU A 41 8.63 9.96 10.22
C LEU A 41 10.02 10.59 10.11
N TRP A 42 10.81 10.09 9.18
CA TRP A 42 12.17 10.52 8.95
C TRP A 42 12.31 11.21 7.61
N LEU A 43 13.03 12.32 7.56
CA LEU A 43 13.51 12.94 6.32
C LEU A 43 14.98 12.56 6.15
N ILE A 44 15.31 11.93 5.04
CA ILE A 44 16.66 11.55 4.66
C ILE A 44 17.17 12.59 3.68
N ASP A 45 18.23 13.29 4.03
CA ASP A 45 18.95 14.20 3.12
C ASP A 45 19.64 13.37 2.05
N TYR A 46 19.27 13.58 0.79
CA TYR A 46 19.76 12.78 -0.32
C TYR A 46 21.29 12.89 -0.49
N GLN A 47 21.88 14.07 -0.31
CA GLN A 47 23.31 14.31 -0.51
C GLN A 47 24.14 13.80 0.68
N LYS A 48 23.71 14.13 1.89
CA LYS A 48 24.46 13.86 3.12
C LYS A 48 24.21 12.48 3.69
N LYS A 49 23.15 11.79 3.22
CA LYS A 49 22.69 10.50 3.75
C LYS A 49 22.37 10.55 5.26
N THR A 50 22.07 11.75 5.78
CA THR A 50 21.69 11.93 7.18
C THR A 50 20.20 11.96 7.35
N LYS A 51 19.69 11.37 8.43
CA LYS A 51 18.26 11.40 8.72
C LYS A 51 17.93 12.41 9.82
N LYS A 52 16.80 13.08 9.66
CA LYS A 52 16.20 13.97 10.64
C LYS A 52 14.75 13.60 10.89
N GLN A 53 14.33 13.68 12.14
CA GLN A 53 12.96 13.41 12.51
C GLN A 53 12.05 14.55 12.08
N ILE A 54 10.88 14.18 11.53
CA ILE A 54 9.73 15.08 11.38
C ILE A 54 8.93 15.03 12.68
N TYR A 55 8.69 16.20 13.24
CA TYR A 55 7.96 16.34 14.49
C TYR A 55 6.48 16.62 14.27
N ASN A 56 5.73 16.59 15.35
CA ASN A 56 4.30 16.89 15.37
C ASN A 56 3.45 15.84 14.62
N MET A 57 3.94 14.59 14.61
CA MET A 57 3.23 13.45 14.00
C MET A 57 1.99 13.06 14.80
N PRO A 58 0.98 12.45 14.18
CA PRO A 58 -0.17 11.91 14.90
C PRO A 58 0.28 10.85 15.89
N LYS A 59 -0.45 10.74 17.00
CA LYS A 59 -0.23 9.64 17.96
C LYS A 59 -0.75 8.34 17.34
N VAL A 60 0.15 7.38 17.16
CA VAL A 60 -0.19 6.09 16.53
C VAL A 60 -0.26 4.97 17.58
N LYS A 61 -1.00 3.91 17.26
CA LYS A 61 -0.98 2.68 18.05
C LYS A 61 -0.09 1.64 17.40
N ASP A 62 1.17 1.58 17.82
CA ASP A 62 2.10 0.52 17.43
C ASP A 62 1.77 -0.77 18.17
N ARG A 63 0.94 -1.62 17.54
CA ARG A 63 0.56 -2.93 18.07
C ARG A 63 0.28 -3.92 16.95
N GLY A 64 0.93 -5.08 16.99
CA GLY A 64 0.80 -6.09 15.94
C GLY A 64 1.27 -5.57 14.58
N GLN A 65 0.39 -5.55 13.58
CA GLN A 65 0.69 -4.99 12.26
C GLN A 65 0.43 -3.47 12.18
N GLY A 66 -0.14 -2.85 13.21
CA GLY A 66 -0.44 -1.41 13.23
C GLY A 66 0.74 -0.57 13.67
N GLY A 67 0.69 0.74 13.38
CA GLY A 67 1.70 1.75 13.69
C GLY A 67 1.59 2.97 12.79
N LEU A 68 2.68 3.69 12.57
CA LEU A 68 2.82 4.62 11.46
C LEU A 68 3.14 3.79 10.23
N LEU A 69 2.31 3.84 9.21
CA LEU A 69 2.37 2.91 8.09
C LEU A 69 2.83 3.63 6.82
N ASP A 70 1.94 4.08 5.99
CA ASP A 70 2.34 4.66 4.73
C ASP A 70 2.54 6.18 4.79
N VAL A 71 3.38 6.70 3.91
CA VAL A 71 3.56 8.12 3.66
C VAL A 71 3.53 8.37 2.17
N GLN A 72 2.80 9.39 1.73
CA GLN A 72 2.75 9.79 0.32
C GLN A 72 2.75 11.31 0.22
N ILE A 73 3.36 11.87 -0.83
CA ILE A 73 3.28 13.30 -1.13
C ILE A 73 2.12 13.58 -2.08
N HIS A 74 1.57 14.79 -1.99
CA HIS A 74 0.59 15.24 -2.96
C HIS A 74 1.23 15.41 -4.36
N PRO A 75 0.56 15.07 -5.48
CA PRO A 75 1.12 15.27 -6.82
C PRO A 75 1.59 16.71 -7.09
N ASN A 76 0.92 17.70 -6.50
CA ASN A 76 1.31 19.10 -6.58
C ASN A 76 2.10 19.59 -5.35
N PHE A 77 2.94 18.72 -4.77
CA PHE A 77 3.71 19.00 -3.55
C PHE A 77 4.53 20.29 -3.64
N ILE A 78 5.09 20.57 -4.80
CA ILE A 78 5.92 21.76 -5.05
C ILE A 78 5.24 23.09 -4.68
N ASN A 79 3.90 23.13 -4.76
CA ASN A 79 3.12 24.32 -4.46
C ASN A 79 2.43 24.27 -3.09
N ASN A 80 2.14 23.09 -2.55
CA ASN A 80 1.33 22.96 -1.35
C ASN A 80 2.04 22.30 -0.16
N ASN A 81 3.18 21.65 -0.39
CA ASN A 81 3.94 20.88 0.62
C ASN A 81 3.10 19.85 1.38
N TYR A 82 2.03 19.34 0.78
CA TYR A 82 1.16 18.38 1.45
C TYR A 82 1.75 16.98 1.43
N ILE A 83 1.76 16.35 2.61
CA ILE A 83 2.04 14.93 2.78
C ILE A 83 0.83 14.25 3.43
N TYR A 84 0.63 13.00 3.06
CA TYR A 84 -0.43 12.13 3.57
C TYR A 84 0.19 11.02 4.39
N ILE A 85 -0.39 10.77 5.54
CA ILE A 85 0.10 9.79 6.49
C ILE A 85 -1.01 8.79 6.78
N GLY A 86 -0.75 7.52 6.44
CA GLY A 86 -1.60 6.41 6.82
C GLY A 86 -1.10 5.77 8.11
N PHE A 87 -1.97 5.59 9.09
CA PHE A 87 -1.57 5.10 10.41
C PHE A 87 -2.68 4.36 11.13
N THR A 88 -2.32 3.71 12.21
CA THR A 88 -3.26 3.08 13.13
C THR A 88 -3.69 4.08 14.20
N ASP A 89 -4.92 4.56 14.07
CA ASP A 89 -5.61 5.39 15.04
C ASP A 89 -6.26 4.54 16.14
N TYR A 90 -6.63 5.16 17.26
CA TYR A 90 -7.26 4.51 18.40
C TYR A 90 -8.27 5.43 19.11
N ILE A 91 -9.27 4.82 19.76
CA ILE A 91 -10.23 5.56 20.58
C ILE A 91 -9.55 5.99 21.88
N LYS A 92 -9.53 7.31 22.18
CA LYS A 92 -8.80 7.92 23.29
C LYS A 92 -8.97 7.17 24.63
N ASN A 93 -10.20 6.80 24.98
CA ASN A 93 -10.52 6.11 26.23
C ASN A 93 -10.56 4.58 26.13
N LYS A 94 -10.30 4.02 24.93
CA LYS A 94 -10.28 2.59 24.63
C LYS A 94 -9.13 2.28 23.68
N GLN A 95 -7.90 2.56 24.13
CA GLN A 95 -6.68 2.54 23.29
C GLN A 95 -6.34 1.16 22.67
N ASN A 96 -7.00 0.10 23.09
CA ASN A 96 -6.90 -1.21 22.46
C ASN A 96 -7.84 -1.38 21.25
N ARG A 97 -8.80 -0.45 21.04
CA ARG A 97 -9.65 -0.40 19.85
C ARG A 97 -9.00 0.51 18.82
N THR A 98 -8.68 -0.07 17.68
CA THR A 98 -7.86 0.55 16.64
C THR A 98 -8.46 0.38 15.27
N PHE A 99 -8.17 1.32 14.39
CA PHE A 99 -8.53 1.25 12.98
C PHE A 99 -7.54 2.05 12.12
N THR A 100 -7.62 1.91 10.79
CA THR A 100 -6.83 2.70 9.84
C THR A 100 -7.40 4.11 9.73
N SER A 101 -6.52 5.12 9.79
CA SER A 101 -6.85 6.52 9.53
C SER A 101 -5.80 7.16 8.62
N ILE A 102 -6.19 8.22 7.93
CA ILE A 102 -5.33 9.02 7.06
C ILE A 102 -5.47 10.48 7.45
N ILE A 103 -4.34 11.15 7.62
CA ILE A 103 -4.27 12.61 7.73
C ILE A 103 -3.47 13.19 6.58
N ARG A 104 -3.74 14.45 6.28
CA ARG A 104 -2.87 15.32 5.48
C ARG A 104 -2.28 16.39 6.38
N GLY A 105 -1.04 16.77 6.15
CA GLY A 105 -0.44 17.93 6.78
C GLY A 105 0.48 18.66 5.81
N THR A 106 0.84 19.87 6.16
CA THR A 106 1.86 20.66 5.44
C THR A 106 3.23 20.32 6.03
N LEU A 107 4.18 19.91 5.21
CA LEU A 107 5.56 19.68 5.62
C LEU A 107 6.30 21.02 5.63
N GLU A 108 6.60 21.54 6.80
CA GLU A 108 7.37 22.78 7.00
C GLU A 108 8.69 22.46 7.70
N LYS A 109 9.80 22.44 6.94
CA LYS A 109 11.12 22.01 7.43
C LYS A 109 11.05 20.59 8.04
N TYR A 110 10.99 20.51 9.37
CA TYR A 110 10.95 19.24 10.11
C TYR A 110 9.70 19.11 10.98
N GLN A 111 8.61 19.77 10.59
CA GLN A 111 7.33 19.72 11.30
C GLN A 111 6.18 19.45 10.36
N LEU A 112 5.24 18.66 10.82
CA LEU A 112 3.95 18.48 10.18
C LEU A 112 2.95 19.47 10.79
N THR A 113 2.59 20.50 10.01
CA THR A 113 1.66 21.56 10.41
C THR A 113 0.32 21.41 9.70
N ASN A 114 -0.67 22.24 10.03
CA ASN A 114 -1.98 22.32 9.38
C ASN A 114 -2.64 20.94 9.12
N GLN A 115 -2.59 20.06 10.13
CA GLN A 115 -3.10 18.70 9.98
C GLN A 115 -4.62 18.70 9.78
N LYS A 116 -5.06 17.93 8.80
CA LYS A 116 -6.48 17.67 8.49
C LYS A 116 -6.71 16.16 8.42
N VAL A 117 -7.79 15.68 9.04
CA VAL A 117 -8.23 14.30 8.87
C VAL A 117 -8.82 14.16 7.48
N ILE A 118 -8.26 13.24 6.70
CA ILE A 118 -8.74 12.89 5.34
C ILE A 118 -9.67 11.69 5.41
N TYR A 119 -9.31 10.71 6.23
CA TYR A 119 -10.15 9.54 6.48
C TYR A 119 -10.08 9.10 7.93
N LYS A 120 -11.24 8.91 8.51
CA LYS A 120 -11.43 8.26 9.80
C LYS A 120 -12.78 7.53 9.79
N ALA A 121 -12.77 6.26 10.15
CA ALA A 121 -14.00 5.49 10.31
C ALA A 121 -14.75 5.89 11.60
N ASP A 122 -16.06 5.62 11.66
CA ASP A 122 -16.81 5.77 12.89
C ASP A 122 -16.26 4.87 14.00
N ASP A 123 -16.34 5.32 15.24
CA ASP A 123 -15.77 4.64 16.41
C ASP A 123 -16.32 3.22 16.62
N ASN A 124 -17.52 2.91 16.12
CA ASN A 124 -18.14 1.58 16.19
C ASN A 124 -17.40 0.54 15.31
N PHE A 125 -16.61 0.95 14.31
CA PHE A 125 -15.81 0.05 13.49
C PHE A 125 -14.47 -0.30 14.14
N TYR A 126 -14.01 0.51 15.12
CA TYR A 126 -12.77 0.25 15.83
C TYR A 126 -12.87 -1.02 16.67
N ASP A 127 -11.87 -1.88 16.59
CA ASP A 127 -11.82 -3.17 17.25
C ASP A 127 -10.48 -3.48 17.90
N THR A 128 -10.39 -4.61 18.59
CA THR A 128 -9.18 -5.06 19.28
C THR A 128 -8.24 -5.89 18.41
N LYS A 129 -8.60 -6.13 17.15
CA LYS A 129 -7.75 -6.88 16.23
C LYS A 129 -6.48 -6.08 15.91
N ILE A 130 -5.39 -6.80 15.70
CA ILE A 130 -4.05 -6.20 15.50
C ILE A 130 -3.44 -6.57 14.14
N VAL A 131 -4.29 -6.97 13.20
CA VAL A 131 -3.90 -7.46 11.88
C VAL A 131 -4.64 -6.73 10.76
N HIS A 132 -4.13 -6.82 9.56
CA HIS A 132 -4.74 -6.43 8.29
C HIS A 132 -5.23 -4.96 8.29
N TYR A 133 -4.31 -4.03 8.49
CA TYR A 133 -4.64 -2.60 8.45
C TYR A 133 -4.69 -2.05 7.02
N GLY A 134 -4.08 -2.74 6.04
CA GLY A 134 -3.89 -2.19 4.69
C GLY A 134 -3.00 -0.96 4.73
N THR A 135 -3.57 0.20 4.43
CA THR A 135 -3.00 1.55 4.63
C THR A 135 -2.09 2.04 3.51
N ARG A 136 -1.91 1.31 2.39
CA ARG A 136 -1.18 1.83 1.23
C ARG A 136 -1.96 2.98 0.59
N ILE A 137 -1.27 4.04 0.17
CA ILE A 137 -1.83 5.27 -0.41
C ILE A 137 -1.24 5.49 -1.80
N VAL A 138 -2.06 5.89 -2.78
CA VAL A 138 -1.60 6.33 -4.08
C VAL A 138 -2.51 7.42 -4.63
N PHE A 139 -1.95 8.34 -5.43
CA PHE A 139 -2.70 9.35 -6.16
C PHE A 139 -2.74 9.04 -7.65
N ASP A 140 -3.88 9.26 -8.29
CA ASP A 140 -3.92 9.27 -9.74
C ASP A 140 -3.59 10.67 -10.32
N LYS A 141 -3.57 10.76 -11.66
CA LYS A 141 -3.27 12.00 -12.39
C LYS A 141 -4.29 13.13 -12.16
N ASP A 142 -5.49 12.79 -11.72
CA ASP A 142 -6.59 13.72 -11.46
C ASP A 142 -6.67 14.10 -9.97
N ASN A 143 -5.63 13.72 -9.19
CA ASN A 143 -5.46 13.94 -7.76
C ASN A 143 -6.50 13.22 -6.88
N TYR A 144 -7.14 12.17 -7.38
CA TYR A 144 -7.90 11.28 -6.51
C TYR A 144 -6.94 10.45 -5.65
N LEU A 145 -7.25 10.38 -4.38
CA LEU A 145 -6.52 9.59 -3.40
C LEU A 145 -7.18 8.21 -3.28
N TYR A 146 -6.42 7.15 -3.57
CA TYR A 146 -6.81 5.78 -3.31
C TYR A 146 -6.04 5.25 -2.09
N PHE A 147 -6.73 4.50 -1.25
CA PHE A 147 -6.08 3.86 -0.11
C PHE A 147 -6.75 2.54 0.26
N SER A 148 -5.97 1.68 0.87
CA SER A 148 -6.43 0.34 1.25
C SER A 148 -6.76 0.23 2.73
N ILE A 149 -7.79 -0.55 3.06
CA ILE A 149 -8.07 -1.04 4.41
C ILE A 149 -8.27 -2.56 4.32
N GLY A 150 -7.47 -3.33 5.05
CA GLY A 150 -7.63 -4.77 5.11
C GLY A 150 -8.87 -5.21 5.91
N ASP A 151 -9.19 -6.49 5.87
CA ASP A 151 -10.40 -7.08 6.50
C ASP A 151 -10.37 -7.05 8.04
N ARG A 152 -9.27 -6.62 8.66
CA ARG A 152 -9.09 -6.54 10.10
C ARG A 152 -9.28 -7.89 10.81
N GLY A 153 -9.07 -9.02 10.08
CA GLY A 153 -9.36 -10.37 10.56
C GLY A 153 -10.85 -10.68 10.70
N LYS A 154 -11.72 -9.89 10.09
CA LYS A 154 -13.17 -10.05 10.02
C LYS A 154 -13.58 -10.32 8.59
N ARG A 155 -13.16 -11.47 8.08
CA ARG A 155 -13.20 -11.83 6.67
C ARG A 155 -14.54 -11.57 5.97
N ASP A 156 -15.64 -11.87 6.64
CA ASP A 156 -16.98 -11.76 6.03
C ASP A 156 -17.37 -10.30 5.75
N GLN A 157 -16.80 -9.34 6.51
CA GLN A 157 -17.05 -7.92 6.31
C GLN A 157 -16.43 -7.39 5.01
N ALA A 158 -15.47 -8.12 4.41
CA ALA A 158 -14.91 -7.76 3.12
C ALA A 158 -15.97 -7.74 2.00
N GLN A 159 -17.00 -8.58 2.10
CA GLN A 159 -18.13 -8.63 1.16
C GLN A 159 -19.24 -7.62 1.45
N LEU A 160 -19.27 -7.02 2.63
CA LEU A 160 -20.35 -6.14 3.06
C LEU A 160 -20.01 -4.66 2.80
N LEU A 161 -20.81 -3.98 1.99
CA LEU A 161 -20.56 -2.59 1.60
C LEU A 161 -20.81 -1.56 2.71
N ASN A 162 -21.50 -1.93 3.78
CA ASN A 162 -21.70 -1.09 4.96
C ASN A 162 -20.57 -1.20 6.01
N PHE A 163 -19.49 -1.90 5.70
CA PHE A 163 -18.26 -1.97 6.49
C PHE A 163 -17.07 -1.40 5.71
N PRO A 164 -16.18 -0.64 6.36
CA PRO A 164 -15.06 0.02 5.68
C PRO A 164 -13.86 -0.88 5.43
N ASN A 165 -13.78 -2.04 6.07
CA ASN A 165 -12.65 -2.95 6.00
C ASN A 165 -12.77 -3.98 4.87
N GLY A 166 -11.62 -4.45 4.34
CA GLY A 166 -11.55 -5.32 3.16
C GLY A 166 -11.89 -4.57 1.86
N LYS A 167 -11.39 -3.35 1.71
CA LYS A 167 -11.75 -2.40 0.65
C LYS A 167 -10.56 -1.60 0.14
N ILE A 168 -10.68 -1.14 -1.09
CA ILE A 168 -9.99 0.05 -1.56
C ILE A 168 -10.99 1.20 -1.56
N HIS A 169 -10.59 2.33 -1.03
CA HIS A 169 -11.38 3.56 -0.97
C HIS A 169 -10.84 4.61 -1.93
N ARG A 170 -11.70 5.50 -2.44
CA ARG A 170 -11.33 6.66 -3.25
C ARG A 170 -11.94 7.94 -2.68
N LEU A 171 -11.12 8.96 -2.52
CA LEU A 171 -11.49 10.28 -2.03
C LEU A 171 -10.87 11.36 -2.93
N TYR A 172 -11.34 12.58 -2.82
CA TYR A 172 -10.56 13.74 -3.20
C TYR A 172 -9.38 13.94 -2.24
N ASP A 173 -8.39 14.72 -2.64
CA ASP A 173 -7.19 15.06 -1.85
C ASP A 173 -7.51 15.74 -0.52
N ASP A 174 -8.69 16.35 -0.40
CA ASP A 174 -9.17 17.01 0.81
C ASP A 174 -10.06 16.14 1.72
N GLY A 175 -10.31 14.89 1.33
CA GLY A 175 -11.13 13.92 2.02
C GLY A 175 -12.62 13.94 1.65
N ALA A 176 -13.05 14.82 0.73
CA ALA A 176 -14.39 14.77 0.21
C ALA A 176 -14.60 13.50 -0.65
N ILE A 177 -15.84 13.03 -0.69
CA ILE A 177 -16.20 11.81 -1.42
C ILE A 177 -16.62 12.17 -2.84
N PRO A 178 -15.96 11.63 -3.90
CA PRO A 178 -16.37 11.84 -5.27
C PRO A 178 -17.77 11.30 -5.57
N GLU A 179 -18.58 12.09 -6.27
CA GLU A 179 -19.97 11.71 -6.60
C GLU A 179 -20.03 10.58 -7.64
N ASP A 180 -18.97 10.38 -8.41
CA ASP A 180 -18.81 9.30 -9.38
C ASP A 180 -18.26 8.01 -8.77
N ASN A 181 -18.09 7.93 -7.44
CA ASN A 181 -17.79 6.67 -6.77
C ASN A 181 -18.91 5.65 -6.99
N PRO A 182 -18.57 4.37 -7.21
CA PRO A 182 -19.53 3.35 -7.65
C PRO A 182 -20.70 3.13 -6.69
N PHE A 183 -20.52 3.45 -5.41
CA PHE A 183 -21.53 3.27 -4.37
C PHE A 183 -22.05 4.59 -3.79
N PHE A 184 -21.76 5.74 -4.42
CA PHE A 184 -22.13 7.07 -3.91
C PHE A 184 -23.64 7.21 -3.66
N ASN A 185 -24.47 6.70 -4.56
CA ASN A 185 -25.92 6.77 -4.50
C ASN A 185 -26.57 5.61 -3.73
N SER A 186 -25.78 4.68 -3.18
CA SER A 186 -26.29 3.57 -2.39
C SER A 186 -26.56 3.99 -0.94
N SER A 187 -27.79 3.77 -0.46
CA SER A 187 -28.15 4.05 0.94
C SER A 187 -27.50 3.09 1.95
N ASN A 188 -27.08 1.91 1.51
CA ASN A 188 -26.57 0.83 2.35
C ASN A 188 -25.07 0.58 2.17
N ALA A 189 -24.34 1.49 1.52
CA ALA A 189 -22.92 1.37 1.30
C ALA A 189 -22.14 2.58 1.81
N ILE A 190 -20.89 2.37 2.20
CA ILE A 190 -19.96 3.45 2.47
C ILE A 190 -19.53 4.05 1.13
N LYS A 191 -19.86 5.31 0.94
CA LYS A 191 -19.74 6.03 -0.34
C LYS A 191 -18.32 6.18 -0.85
N SER A 192 -17.31 6.08 0.03
CA SER A 192 -15.90 6.14 -0.35
C SER A 192 -15.35 4.83 -0.95
N ILE A 193 -16.09 3.73 -0.90
CA ILE A 193 -15.65 2.44 -1.42
C ILE A 193 -15.46 2.52 -2.93
N TRP A 194 -14.27 2.11 -3.41
CA TRP A 194 -13.92 1.95 -4.81
C TRP A 194 -14.03 0.50 -5.26
N THR A 195 -13.44 -0.42 -4.47
CA THR A 195 -13.55 -1.88 -4.66
C THR A 195 -13.78 -2.59 -3.33
N TYR A 196 -14.22 -3.83 -3.36
CA TYR A 196 -14.48 -4.63 -2.16
C TYR A 196 -14.08 -6.09 -2.35
N GLY A 197 -14.16 -6.86 -1.26
CA GLY A 197 -13.75 -8.26 -1.29
C GLY A 197 -12.23 -8.45 -1.25
N ASN A 198 -11.51 -7.52 -0.63
CA ASN A 198 -10.06 -7.60 -0.44
C ASN A 198 -9.74 -8.16 0.98
N ARG A 199 -8.63 -8.88 1.10
CA ARG A 199 -8.20 -9.40 2.40
C ARG A 199 -7.27 -8.43 3.14
N ASN A 200 -6.11 -8.16 2.60
CA ASN A 200 -5.13 -7.25 3.20
C ASN A 200 -4.21 -6.64 2.13
N PRO A 201 -4.68 -5.66 1.40
CA PRO A 201 -3.89 -4.96 0.39
C PRO A 201 -2.68 -4.26 1.03
N GLN A 202 -1.49 -4.52 0.51
CA GLN A 202 -0.22 -3.99 1.02
C GLN A 202 0.58 -3.24 -0.04
N GLY A 203 0.20 -3.32 -1.30
CA GLY A 203 0.77 -2.54 -2.40
C GLY A 203 -0.33 -1.93 -3.26
N LEU A 204 -0.14 -0.68 -3.67
CA LEU A 204 -0.92 0.02 -4.68
C LEU A 204 0.03 0.76 -5.61
N ALA A 205 -0.14 0.62 -6.91
CA ALA A 205 0.62 1.38 -7.90
C ALA A 205 -0.22 1.65 -9.14
N ILE A 206 0.03 2.78 -9.80
CA ILE A 206 -0.62 3.15 -11.04
C ILE A 206 0.40 3.02 -12.17
N HIS A 207 0.03 2.30 -13.23
CA HIS A 207 0.91 2.15 -14.38
C HIS A 207 1.11 3.51 -15.07
N PRO A 208 2.35 3.95 -15.31
CA PRO A 208 2.64 5.33 -15.72
C PRO A 208 2.06 5.72 -17.10
N ILE A 209 1.84 4.76 -17.98
CA ILE A 209 1.30 4.99 -19.33
C ILE A 209 -0.20 4.69 -19.41
N THR A 210 -0.62 3.51 -18.94
CA THR A 210 -2.02 3.06 -19.10
C THR A 210 -2.95 3.63 -18.03
N LEU A 211 -2.38 4.18 -16.95
CA LEU A 211 -3.10 4.72 -15.78
C LEU A 211 -3.97 3.68 -15.06
N ILE A 212 -3.72 2.40 -15.30
CA ILE A 212 -4.40 1.29 -14.62
C ILE A 212 -3.86 1.19 -13.19
N LEU A 213 -4.75 1.05 -12.23
CA LEU A 213 -4.43 0.85 -10.83
C LEU A 213 -4.24 -0.65 -10.55
N TYR A 214 -3.09 -0.98 -9.99
CA TYR A 214 -2.72 -2.33 -9.55
C TYR A 214 -2.67 -2.42 -8.03
N GLU A 215 -2.92 -3.61 -7.53
CA GLU A 215 -2.94 -3.89 -6.10
C GLU A 215 -2.31 -5.25 -5.82
N THR A 216 -1.56 -5.34 -4.73
CA THR A 216 -1.10 -6.63 -4.18
C THR A 216 -1.67 -6.84 -2.78
N GLU A 217 -2.17 -8.05 -2.52
CA GLU A 217 -2.71 -8.39 -1.22
C GLU A 217 -2.22 -9.74 -0.67
N HIS A 218 -2.14 -9.79 0.64
CA HIS A 218 -1.82 -11.03 1.35
C HIS A 218 -3.00 -11.99 1.35
N GLY A 219 -2.80 -13.16 0.78
CA GLY A 219 -3.60 -14.33 1.08
C GLY A 219 -3.32 -14.87 2.49
N PRO A 220 -4.01 -15.94 2.89
CA PRO A 220 -3.69 -16.65 4.14
C PRO A 220 -2.48 -17.59 3.96
N LYS A 221 -2.66 -18.89 4.02
CA LYS A 221 -1.61 -19.86 3.69
C LYS A 221 -1.66 -20.19 2.20
N GLY A 222 -0.94 -19.40 1.37
CA GLY A 222 -1.07 -19.32 -0.09
C GLY A 222 -2.13 -18.31 -0.53
N GLY A 223 -2.20 -18.03 -1.84
CA GLY A 223 -3.18 -17.13 -2.43
C GLY A 223 -2.94 -15.66 -2.12
N ASP A 224 -1.69 -15.22 -2.04
CA ASP A 224 -1.37 -13.81 -2.24
C ASP A 224 -1.71 -13.47 -3.70
N GLU A 225 -2.12 -12.25 -3.98
CA GLU A 225 -2.66 -11.86 -5.28
C GLU A 225 -2.03 -10.58 -5.82
N LEU A 226 -1.95 -10.48 -7.14
CA LEU A 226 -1.76 -9.24 -7.89
C LEU A 226 -3.02 -8.99 -8.71
N ASN A 227 -3.69 -7.92 -8.42
CA ASN A 227 -4.97 -7.54 -8.99
C ASN A 227 -4.88 -6.27 -9.85
N ILE A 228 -5.70 -6.19 -10.89
CA ILE A 228 -6.03 -4.96 -11.61
C ILE A 228 -7.33 -4.43 -11.03
N LEU A 229 -7.31 -3.22 -10.46
CA LEU A 229 -8.46 -2.67 -9.80
C LEU A 229 -9.39 -1.91 -10.76
N GLN A 230 -10.67 -2.24 -10.71
CA GLN A 230 -11.73 -1.59 -11.47
C GLN A 230 -12.87 -1.13 -10.55
N SER A 231 -13.44 0.02 -10.87
CA SER A 231 -14.54 0.63 -10.11
C SER A 231 -15.70 -0.33 -9.86
N GLY A 232 -16.11 -0.44 -8.60
CA GLY A 232 -17.27 -1.21 -8.17
C GLY A 232 -17.08 -2.73 -8.14
N LYS A 233 -15.90 -3.24 -8.47
CA LYS A 233 -15.65 -4.67 -8.60
C LYS A 233 -15.37 -5.36 -7.26
N ASN A 234 -15.74 -6.66 -7.20
CA ASN A 234 -15.56 -7.55 -6.07
C ASN A 234 -14.38 -8.48 -6.31
N TYR A 235 -13.35 -8.43 -5.43
CA TYR A 235 -12.13 -9.25 -5.51
C TYR A 235 -12.24 -10.56 -4.73
N GLY A 236 -13.42 -10.88 -4.25
CA GLY A 236 -13.88 -12.22 -3.90
C GLY A 236 -13.54 -12.71 -2.50
N TRP A 237 -12.60 -12.13 -1.76
CA TRP A 237 -12.33 -12.57 -0.40
C TRP A 237 -13.54 -12.42 0.53
N PRO A 238 -13.91 -13.42 1.34
CA PRO A 238 -13.37 -14.79 1.46
C PRO A 238 -14.14 -15.84 0.64
N GLU A 239 -15.07 -15.44 -0.22
CA GLU A 239 -15.93 -16.33 -1.01
C GLU A 239 -15.15 -17.17 -2.02
N ILE A 240 -14.06 -16.60 -2.57
CA ILE A 240 -13.06 -17.25 -3.39
C ILE A 240 -11.67 -17.00 -2.84
N THR A 241 -10.76 -17.95 -2.98
CA THR A 241 -9.32 -17.79 -2.64
C THR A 241 -8.51 -18.99 -3.12
N TYR A 242 -7.25 -18.78 -3.46
CA TYR A 242 -6.26 -19.83 -3.72
C TYR A 242 -5.56 -20.32 -2.44
N GLY A 243 -5.89 -19.73 -1.29
CA GLY A 243 -5.28 -20.03 0.00
C GLY A 243 -6.11 -20.92 0.91
N LYS A 244 -5.50 -21.32 2.02
CA LYS A 244 -6.13 -22.11 3.09
C LYS A 244 -5.93 -21.42 4.43
N ASN A 245 -6.70 -21.77 5.44
CA ASN A 245 -6.44 -21.33 6.81
C ASN A 245 -5.03 -21.74 7.28
N TYR A 246 -4.44 -21.01 8.20
CA TYR A 246 -3.12 -21.35 8.76
C TYR A 246 -3.10 -22.72 9.41
N SER A 247 -4.25 -23.22 9.93
CA SER A 247 -4.45 -24.58 10.40
C SER A 247 -4.40 -25.65 9.30
N GLY A 248 -4.45 -25.24 8.02
CA GLY A 248 -4.52 -26.13 6.87
C GLY A 248 -5.95 -26.46 6.40
N THR A 249 -6.98 -26.07 7.16
CA THR A 249 -8.37 -26.27 6.77
C THR A 249 -8.77 -25.37 5.59
N THR A 250 -9.75 -25.82 4.81
CA THR A 250 -10.29 -25.10 3.66
C THR A 250 -11.08 -23.87 4.14
N ILE A 251 -10.92 -22.73 3.47
CA ILE A 251 -11.73 -21.51 3.67
C ILE A 251 -12.98 -21.62 2.81
N THR A 252 -12.80 -21.83 1.53
CA THR A 252 -13.83 -22.06 0.52
C THR A 252 -13.34 -23.10 -0.47
N LYS A 253 -14.28 -23.75 -1.18
CA LYS A 253 -13.96 -24.68 -2.27
C LYS A 253 -13.76 -23.97 -3.61
N PHE A 254 -14.05 -22.67 -3.65
CA PHE A 254 -14.07 -21.89 -4.88
C PHE A 254 -12.80 -21.04 -5.02
N THR A 255 -12.18 -21.12 -6.16
CA THR A 255 -11.15 -20.17 -6.62
C THR A 255 -11.71 -19.16 -7.63
N HIS A 256 -12.89 -19.41 -8.14
CA HIS A 256 -13.61 -18.58 -9.11
C HIS A 256 -15.11 -18.58 -8.78
N LYS A 257 -15.78 -17.44 -8.97
CA LYS A 257 -17.23 -17.28 -8.83
C LYS A 257 -17.70 -16.15 -9.75
N GLU A 258 -18.86 -16.28 -10.36
CA GLU A 258 -19.45 -15.23 -11.19
C GLU A 258 -19.62 -13.93 -10.40
N GLY A 259 -19.31 -12.80 -11.02
CA GLY A 259 -19.34 -11.47 -10.38
C GLY A 259 -18.15 -11.16 -9.48
N MET A 260 -17.14 -12.03 -9.43
CA MET A 260 -15.90 -11.82 -8.68
C MET A 260 -14.69 -11.82 -9.62
N GLU A 261 -13.85 -10.80 -9.48
CA GLU A 261 -12.65 -10.63 -10.31
C GLU A 261 -11.58 -11.66 -9.95
N GLN A 262 -10.76 -11.99 -10.94
CA GLN A 262 -9.65 -12.90 -10.77
C GLN A 262 -8.32 -12.14 -10.78
N PRO A 263 -7.35 -12.52 -9.95
CA PRO A 263 -6.02 -11.93 -10.01
C PRO A 263 -5.32 -12.25 -11.33
N ILE A 264 -4.49 -11.34 -11.80
CA ILE A 264 -3.61 -11.61 -12.96
C ILE A 264 -2.43 -12.51 -12.59
N LEU A 265 -2.14 -12.62 -11.30
CA LEU A 265 -1.15 -13.52 -10.71
C LEU A 265 -1.54 -13.85 -9.27
N HIS A 266 -1.34 -15.10 -8.87
CA HIS A 266 -1.40 -15.49 -7.46
C HIS A 266 -0.18 -16.31 -7.05
N TRP A 267 0.20 -16.19 -5.78
CA TRP A 267 1.34 -16.93 -5.23
C TRP A 267 0.86 -18.00 -4.24
N THR A 268 1.16 -19.25 -4.58
CA THR A 268 0.96 -20.39 -3.69
C THR A 268 2.19 -21.29 -3.76
N PRO A 269 3.01 -21.33 -2.69
CA PRO A 269 2.79 -20.76 -1.36
C PRO A 269 2.83 -19.23 -1.31
N SER A 270 2.20 -18.64 -0.29
CA SER A 270 2.25 -17.20 -0.02
C SER A 270 3.70 -16.73 0.16
N ILE A 271 4.08 -15.69 -0.56
CA ILE A 271 5.36 -14.99 -0.43
C ILE A 271 5.29 -13.82 0.57
N ALA A 272 4.08 -13.51 1.07
CA ALA A 272 3.73 -12.29 1.78
C ALA A 272 4.10 -11.06 0.95
N VAL A 273 3.47 -10.96 -0.23
CA VAL A 273 3.64 -9.85 -1.19
C VAL A 273 3.37 -8.51 -0.49
N CYS A 274 4.12 -7.44 -0.83
CA CYS A 274 3.98 -6.16 -0.14
C CYS A 274 3.99 -4.99 -1.14
N GLY A 275 4.78 -3.94 -0.91
CA GLY A 275 4.86 -2.77 -1.76
C GLY A 275 5.16 -3.10 -3.21
N ILE A 276 4.59 -2.31 -4.10
CA ILE A 276 4.79 -2.41 -5.55
C ILE A 276 5.01 -1.02 -6.14
N ASP A 277 5.81 -0.93 -7.18
CA ASP A 277 6.02 0.29 -7.97
C ASP A 277 6.26 -0.06 -9.44
N PHE A 278 5.86 0.82 -10.35
CA PHE A 278 6.25 0.72 -11.76
C PHE A 278 7.52 1.52 -12.00
N TYR A 279 8.53 0.84 -12.52
CA TYR A 279 9.77 1.51 -12.89
C TYR A 279 9.58 2.42 -14.10
N ASP A 280 9.49 3.73 -13.88
CA ASP A 280 9.18 4.75 -14.90
C ASP A 280 10.42 5.55 -15.38
N LYS A 281 11.62 5.10 -15.03
CA LYS A 281 12.88 5.77 -15.37
C LYS A 281 13.67 5.03 -16.45
N LYS A 282 14.79 5.62 -16.86
CA LYS A 282 15.60 5.13 -17.97
C LYS A 282 16.98 4.60 -17.58
N LEU A 283 17.31 4.62 -16.28
CA LEU A 283 18.62 4.14 -15.82
C LEU A 283 18.74 2.62 -16.07
N PHE A 284 17.72 1.85 -15.70
CA PHE A 284 17.57 0.44 -16.07
C PHE A 284 16.60 0.34 -17.25
N LYS A 285 17.11 0.67 -18.45
CA LYS A 285 16.29 0.84 -19.65
C LYS A 285 15.44 -0.38 -20.00
N SER A 286 15.95 -1.57 -19.74
CA SER A 286 15.26 -2.84 -20.01
C SER A 286 14.12 -3.14 -19.03
N TRP A 287 14.01 -2.36 -17.94
CA TRP A 287 12.96 -2.48 -16.92
C TRP A 287 11.90 -1.38 -17.02
N GLU A 288 12.02 -0.45 -17.98
CA GLU A 288 11.05 0.64 -18.14
C GLU A 288 9.62 0.10 -18.27
N ASN A 289 8.70 0.61 -17.46
CA ASN A 289 7.30 0.19 -17.30
C ASN A 289 7.08 -1.23 -16.76
N ASN A 290 8.11 -1.88 -16.21
CA ASN A 290 7.93 -3.14 -15.52
C ASN A 290 7.47 -2.90 -14.07
N LEU A 291 6.67 -3.82 -13.55
CA LEU A 291 6.24 -3.81 -12.15
C LEU A 291 7.31 -4.43 -11.25
N LEU A 292 7.72 -3.69 -10.24
CA LEU A 292 8.54 -4.17 -9.14
C LEU A 292 7.63 -4.63 -8.00
N VAL A 293 7.90 -5.80 -7.44
CA VAL A 293 7.08 -6.42 -6.39
C VAL A 293 7.96 -6.92 -5.27
N THR A 294 7.68 -6.48 -4.06
CA THR A 294 8.41 -6.87 -2.86
C THR A 294 7.75 -8.04 -2.12
N SER A 295 8.53 -8.77 -1.36
CA SER A 295 8.01 -9.83 -0.49
C SER A 295 8.63 -9.82 0.90
N LEU A 296 7.77 -10.06 1.92
CA LEU A 296 8.19 -10.07 3.32
C LEU A 296 8.70 -11.44 3.75
N LYS A 297 8.11 -12.53 3.23
CA LYS A 297 8.42 -13.89 3.66
C LYS A 297 9.56 -14.50 2.87
N PHE A 298 9.60 -14.23 1.57
CA PHE A 298 10.64 -14.74 0.70
C PHE A 298 11.84 -13.79 0.62
N GLU A 299 11.68 -12.56 1.18
CA GLU A 299 12.78 -11.59 1.31
C GLU A 299 13.38 -11.22 -0.06
N LYS A 300 12.50 -11.06 -1.06
CA LYS A 300 12.91 -10.91 -2.46
C LYS A 300 12.22 -9.70 -3.09
N LEU A 301 12.94 -9.10 -4.04
CA LEU A 301 12.40 -8.17 -5.04
C LEU A 301 12.23 -8.93 -6.36
N TYR A 302 11.03 -8.84 -6.91
CA TYR A 302 10.70 -9.40 -8.21
C TYR A 302 10.42 -8.30 -9.22
N ARG A 303 10.68 -8.58 -10.48
CA ARG A 303 10.29 -7.78 -11.63
C ARG A 303 9.31 -8.56 -12.49
N TYR A 304 8.25 -7.91 -12.88
CA TYR A 304 7.23 -8.45 -13.78
C TYR A 304 7.07 -7.56 -14.99
N GLU A 305 7.16 -8.14 -16.17
CA GLU A 305 6.83 -7.50 -17.43
C GLU A 305 5.36 -7.79 -17.75
N ILE A 306 4.56 -6.73 -17.85
CA ILE A 306 3.10 -6.84 -18.05
C ILE A 306 2.76 -6.29 -19.43
N ASN A 307 2.03 -7.07 -20.21
CA ASN A 307 1.50 -6.65 -21.49
C ASN A 307 0.01 -7.05 -21.59
N THR A 308 -0.84 -6.10 -21.97
CA THR A 308 -2.30 -6.31 -22.13
C THR A 308 -2.89 -7.05 -20.92
N ASN A 309 -2.56 -6.60 -19.71
CA ASN A 309 -3.02 -7.17 -18.43
C ASN A 309 -2.57 -8.62 -18.17
N LYS A 310 -1.51 -9.07 -18.82
CA LYS A 310 -0.92 -10.40 -18.61
C LYS A 310 0.55 -10.29 -18.26
N ILE A 311 0.99 -11.14 -17.36
CA ILE A 311 2.41 -11.32 -17.07
C ILE A 311 3.02 -12.06 -18.26
N ILE A 312 4.00 -11.43 -18.91
CA ILE A 312 4.75 -12.03 -20.05
C ILE A 312 6.16 -12.44 -19.68
N ASN A 313 6.72 -11.85 -18.62
CA ASN A 313 7.98 -12.28 -18.04
C ASN A 313 8.01 -11.99 -16.53
N GLN A 314 8.74 -12.81 -15.76
CA GLN A 314 8.96 -12.63 -14.35
C GLN A 314 10.38 -13.00 -13.97
N GLU A 315 11.00 -12.22 -13.09
CA GLU A 315 12.37 -12.44 -12.64
C GLU A 315 12.52 -12.06 -11.17
N MET A 316 13.27 -12.85 -10.41
CA MET A 316 13.77 -12.46 -9.10
C MET A 316 15.05 -11.65 -9.30
N ILE A 317 15.02 -10.36 -8.97
CA ILE A 317 16.13 -9.47 -9.26
C ILE A 317 17.04 -9.18 -8.06
N TYR A 318 16.54 -9.35 -6.83
CA TYR A 318 17.35 -9.13 -5.63
C TYR A 318 16.84 -9.91 -4.41
N ASN A 319 17.77 -10.38 -3.58
CA ASN A 319 17.46 -11.06 -2.31
C ASN A 319 18.41 -10.56 -1.20
N PRO A 320 17.98 -9.61 -0.35
CA PRO A 320 18.79 -9.11 0.75
C PRO A 320 18.88 -10.05 1.96
N GLY A 321 18.13 -11.17 2.00
CA GLY A 321 17.99 -12.00 3.19
C GLY A 321 17.24 -11.32 4.34
N SER A 322 16.39 -10.35 4.01
CA SER A 322 15.55 -9.63 4.95
C SER A 322 14.23 -9.17 4.28
N ARG A 323 13.22 -8.90 5.10
CA ARG A 323 11.90 -8.48 4.60
C ARG A 323 11.98 -7.17 3.83
N ILE A 324 11.50 -7.16 2.60
CA ILE A 324 11.34 -5.95 1.80
C ILE A 324 9.87 -5.54 1.87
N ARG A 325 9.61 -4.39 2.48
CA ARG A 325 8.24 -3.92 2.72
C ARG A 325 7.76 -2.95 1.66
N ASP A 326 8.68 -2.16 1.12
CA ASP A 326 8.36 -1.14 0.15
C ASP A 326 9.41 -1.07 -0.96
N VAL A 327 9.02 -0.52 -2.09
CA VAL A 327 9.88 -0.22 -3.23
C VAL A 327 9.44 1.10 -3.84
N GLU A 328 10.40 1.98 -4.10
CA GLU A 328 10.19 3.28 -4.73
C GLU A 328 11.24 3.52 -5.81
N THR A 329 10.81 4.05 -6.92
CA THR A 329 11.69 4.53 -7.99
C THR A 329 12.11 5.97 -7.69
N GLY A 330 13.39 6.17 -7.43
CA GLY A 330 13.93 7.49 -7.11
C GLY A 330 13.96 8.44 -8.31
N PRO A 331 14.00 9.76 -8.05
CA PRO A 331 14.12 10.77 -9.11
C PRO A 331 15.41 10.65 -9.90
N ASP A 332 16.43 10.03 -9.34
CA ASP A 332 17.73 9.70 -9.95
C ASP A 332 17.70 8.44 -10.84
N GLY A 333 16.58 7.72 -10.85
CA GLY A 333 16.38 6.48 -11.58
C GLY A 333 16.84 5.22 -10.84
N TYR A 334 17.40 5.34 -9.64
CA TYR A 334 17.68 4.16 -8.80
C TYR A 334 16.40 3.63 -8.15
N ILE A 335 16.46 2.36 -7.76
CA ILE A 335 15.38 1.67 -7.04
C ILE A 335 15.76 1.63 -5.56
N TYR A 336 14.84 2.02 -4.71
CA TYR A 336 15.00 2.07 -3.26
C TYR A 336 14.09 1.03 -2.59
N LEU A 337 14.65 0.38 -1.55
CA LEU A 337 13.97 -0.71 -0.85
C LEU A 337 13.96 -0.45 0.66
#